data_05613ff50579eb553edd6c1ac251ee9d
#
_entry.id   05613ff50579eb553edd6c1ac251ee9d
#
_cell.length_a   1.000
_cell.length_b   1.000
_cell.length_c   1.000
_cell.angle_alpha   90.00
_cell.angle_beta   90.00
_cell.angle_gamma   90.00
#
_symmetry.space_group_name_H-M   'P 1'
#
loop_
_entity.id
_entity.type
_entity.pdbx_description
1 polymer ?
#
loop_
_entity_poly.entity_id
_entity_poly.type
_entity_poly.pdbx_seq_one_letter_code
_entity_poly.pdbx_strand_id
1 'polypeptide(L)'
;MCGIVGYIGNKKAEPILINGLLRLEYRGYDSAGVATVEKNGINVVKSKGRVAELEKVPAINSLEGSIGIAHTRWATHGKPSKENSHPHQDNSKTFSVVHNGIIENYNELRKLLINNGYTFYSQTDTEIIPNLIHYYYSKDDNNDSFRFLRAVKNACSDLKGSFALEIICKNDPNNMIVVRKDSPLVIGKGNGENYISSDIPAILSFTREFYLLEDLEFVVLSRDDAKFYDKNLNSIDKKIQTIEWNASSAEKDGFEDYMLKEIYEQPTAIRETIGAKLGEGSKCEFDELKFTKEYLKSLNKIYLVACGTAMHAGLAAKNMLERICKIPTEVDIASEFRYRDPIVDEKTLCICRFRLAERTKACWRAELRITSWLRQLWILL
;
A
#
# COMPACT_ATOMS: atom_id res chain seq x y z
N MET A 1 -2.31 -5.78 -8.05
CA MET A 1 -2.33 -5.17 -6.68
C MET A 1 -3.72 -4.64 -6.41
N CYS A 2 -4.17 -4.67 -5.17
CA CYS A 2 -5.51 -4.20 -4.79
C CYS A 2 -5.57 -2.67 -4.66
N GLY A 3 -6.78 -2.09 -4.70
CA GLY A 3 -7.04 -0.68 -4.47
C GLY A 3 -7.84 -0.45 -3.19
N ILE A 4 -7.43 0.51 -2.37
CA ILE A 4 -8.14 0.97 -1.17
C ILE A 4 -8.58 2.41 -1.37
N VAL A 5 -9.80 2.73 -0.95
CA VAL A 5 -10.34 4.11 -0.86
C VAL A 5 -11.15 4.25 0.41
N GLY A 6 -10.91 5.31 1.17
CA GLY A 6 -11.68 5.69 2.35
C GLY A 6 -12.14 7.13 2.28
N TYR A 7 -13.24 7.40 2.97
CA TYR A 7 -13.81 8.74 3.09
C TYR A 7 -14.44 8.94 4.47
N ILE A 8 -14.19 10.10 5.01
CA ILE A 8 -14.85 10.61 6.22
C ILE A 8 -15.15 12.10 6.04
N GLY A 9 -16.42 12.50 6.14
CA GLY A 9 -16.80 13.89 5.92
C GLY A 9 -18.28 14.16 6.12
N ASN A 10 -18.81 15.13 5.40
CA ASN A 10 -20.21 15.56 5.47
C ASN A 10 -21.08 15.04 4.33
N LYS A 11 -20.45 14.53 3.27
CA LYS A 11 -21.15 14.03 2.08
C LYS A 11 -21.44 12.55 2.23
N LYS A 12 -22.37 12.03 1.46
CA LYS A 12 -22.56 10.60 1.27
C LYS A 12 -21.25 9.97 0.79
N ALA A 13 -20.75 8.96 1.51
CA ALA A 13 -19.46 8.36 1.23
C ALA A 13 -19.46 7.53 -0.07
N GLU A 14 -20.57 6.81 -0.35
CA GLU A 14 -20.67 5.84 -1.42
C GLU A 14 -20.23 6.39 -2.78
N PRO A 15 -20.70 7.55 -3.31
CA PRO A 15 -20.29 8.03 -4.64
C PRO A 15 -18.81 8.38 -4.72
N ILE A 16 -18.24 8.88 -3.61
CA ILE A 16 -16.81 9.23 -3.52
C ILE A 16 -15.96 7.97 -3.56
N LEU A 17 -16.37 6.95 -2.80
CA LEU A 17 -15.70 5.65 -2.74
C LEU A 17 -15.72 4.93 -4.09
N ILE A 18 -16.88 4.88 -4.75
CA ILE A 18 -17.01 4.28 -6.09
C ILE A 18 -16.13 5.00 -7.11
N ASN A 19 -16.15 6.34 -7.14
CA ASN A 19 -15.31 7.11 -8.04
C ASN A 19 -13.80 6.82 -7.83
N GLY A 20 -13.37 6.75 -6.58
CA GLY A 20 -12.00 6.40 -6.24
C GLY A 20 -11.64 4.96 -6.64
N LEU A 21 -12.55 3.99 -6.46
CA LEU A 21 -12.33 2.61 -6.88
C LEU A 21 -12.22 2.47 -8.39
N LEU A 22 -13.04 3.18 -9.18
CA LEU A 22 -12.96 3.19 -10.65
C LEU A 22 -11.57 3.64 -11.12
N ARG A 23 -10.98 4.62 -10.45
CA ARG A 23 -9.62 5.10 -10.74
C ARG A 23 -8.52 4.11 -10.32
N LEU A 24 -8.81 3.17 -9.41
CA LEU A 24 -7.89 2.12 -8.96
C LEU A 24 -8.13 0.76 -9.62
N GLU A 25 -9.11 0.65 -10.50
CA GLU A 25 -9.48 -0.65 -11.11
C GLU A 25 -8.34 -1.28 -11.92
N TYR A 26 -7.39 -0.48 -12.43
CA TYR A 26 -6.17 -0.98 -13.07
C TYR A 26 -5.28 -1.81 -12.11
N ARG A 27 -5.47 -1.67 -10.80
CA ARG A 27 -4.73 -2.42 -9.76
C ARG A 27 -5.39 -3.74 -9.41
N GLY A 28 -6.70 -3.86 -9.55
CA GLY A 28 -7.46 -5.06 -9.23
C GLY A 28 -8.91 -4.93 -9.68
N TYR A 29 -9.46 -6.01 -10.22
CA TYR A 29 -10.80 -6.00 -10.85
C TYR A 29 -11.54 -7.33 -10.71
N ASP A 30 -11.11 -8.22 -9.82
CA ASP A 30 -11.74 -9.53 -9.66
C ASP A 30 -12.92 -9.53 -8.68
N SER A 31 -12.92 -8.57 -7.78
CA SER A 31 -14.05 -8.30 -6.88
C SER A 31 -13.91 -6.90 -6.26
N ALA A 32 -15.04 -6.34 -5.82
CA ALA A 32 -15.09 -5.03 -5.20
C ALA A 32 -16.11 -5.01 -4.05
N GLY A 33 -15.96 -4.06 -3.13
CA GLY A 33 -16.94 -3.84 -2.08
C GLY A 33 -16.74 -2.53 -1.34
N VAL A 34 -17.80 -2.11 -0.67
CA VAL A 34 -17.92 -0.87 0.09
C VAL A 34 -18.55 -1.20 1.44
N ALA A 35 -18.08 -0.54 2.49
CA ALA A 35 -18.74 -0.51 3.78
C ALA A 35 -18.92 0.94 4.25
N THR A 36 -20.09 1.26 4.81
CA THR A 36 -20.37 2.57 5.40
C THR A 36 -20.89 2.44 6.82
N VAL A 37 -20.59 3.43 7.65
CA VAL A 37 -21.14 3.54 9.00
C VAL A 37 -22.51 4.19 8.92
N GLU A 38 -23.53 3.45 9.35
CA GLU A 38 -24.93 3.87 9.36
C GLU A 38 -25.44 4.02 10.81
N LYS A 39 -26.62 4.63 10.97
CA LYS A 39 -27.23 4.77 12.30
C LYS A 39 -27.41 3.45 13.05
N ASN A 40 -27.63 2.36 12.31
CA ASN A 40 -27.92 1.04 12.87
C ASN A 40 -26.71 0.08 12.85
N GLY A 41 -25.52 0.55 12.48
CA GLY A 41 -24.32 -0.26 12.40
C GLY A 41 -23.51 -0.04 11.13
N ILE A 42 -22.78 -1.04 10.71
CA ILE A 42 -21.98 -0.98 9.49
C ILE A 42 -22.65 -1.82 8.39
N ASN A 43 -23.02 -1.16 7.30
CA ASN A 43 -23.56 -1.83 6.11
C ASN A 43 -22.45 -2.14 5.12
N VAL A 44 -22.46 -3.36 4.56
CA VAL A 44 -21.44 -3.85 3.63
C VAL A 44 -22.11 -4.35 2.35
N VAL A 45 -21.66 -3.85 1.22
CA VAL A 45 -22.08 -4.31 -0.11
C VAL A 45 -20.85 -4.79 -0.87
N LYS A 46 -20.91 -6.02 -1.39
CA LYS A 46 -19.81 -6.68 -2.09
C LYS A 46 -20.28 -7.35 -3.36
N SER A 47 -19.43 -7.35 -4.38
CA SER A 47 -19.66 -8.05 -5.64
C SER A 47 -18.38 -8.74 -6.13
N LYS A 48 -18.56 -9.86 -6.83
CA LYS A 48 -17.52 -10.42 -7.68
C LYS A 48 -17.50 -9.64 -9.00
N GLY A 49 -16.32 -9.41 -9.53
CA GLY A 49 -16.10 -8.69 -10.79
C GLY A 49 -15.68 -7.24 -10.58
N ARG A 50 -15.77 -6.46 -11.64
CA ARG A 50 -15.37 -5.05 -11.68
C ARG A 50 -16.26 -4.16 -10.81
N VAL A 51 -15.83 -2.92 -10.58
CA VAL A 51 -16.62 -1.90 -9.85
C VAL A 51 -18.00 -1.70 -10.50
N ALA A 52 -18.09 -1.74 -11.82
CA ALA A 52 -19.36 -1.68 -12.54
C ALA A 52 -20.36 -2.79 -12.17
N GLU A 53 -19.90 -3.97 -11.72
CA GLU A 53 -20.79 -5.03 -11.22
C GLU A 53 -21.26 -4.71 -9.78
N LEU A 54 -20.44 -4.04 -8.99
CA LEU A 54 -20.82 -3.56 -7.66
C LEU A 54 -21.92 -2.49 -7.76
N GLU A 55 -21.82 -1.57 -8.73
CA GLU A 55 -22.83 -0.52 -8.97
C GLU A 55 -24.21 -1.09 -9.37
N LYS A 56 -24.25 -2.28 -9.97
CA LYS A 56 -25.51 -2.97 -10.31
C LYS A 56 -26.20 -3.61 -9.10
N VAL A 57 -25.53 -3.72 -7.96
CA VAL A 57 -26.13 -4.29 -6.74
C VAL A 57 -27.07 -3.26 -6.13
N PRO A 58 -28.41 -3.50 -6.04
CA PRO A 58 -29.36 -2.49 -5.59
C PRO A 58 -29.04 -1.90 -4.20
N ALA A 59 -28.47 -2.70 -3.31
CA ALA A 59 -28.07 -2.29 -1.96
C ALA A 59 -26.98 -1.20 -1.94
N ILE A 60 -26.24 -0.96 -3.03
CA ILE A 60 -25.21 0.09 -3.05
C ILE A 60 -25.84 1.47 -2.91
N ASN A 61 -26.97 1.71 -3.55
CA ASN A 61 -27.68 2.98 -3.52
C ASN A 61 -28.34 3.28 -2.16
N SER A 62 -28.49 2.28 -1.30
CA SER A 62 -29.04 2.42 0.05
C SER A 62 -28.00 2.76 1.13
N LEU A 63 -26.74 2.87 0.77
CA LEU A 63 -25.67 3.31 1.66
C LEU A 63 -25.74 4.83 1.83
N GLU A 64 -26.12 5.32 3.01
CA GLU A 64 -26.31 6.74 3.31
C GLU A 64 -25.23 7.32 4.23
N GLY A 65 -24.32 6.48 4.73
CA GLY A 65 -23.27 6.88 5.65
C GLY A 65 -22.31 7.90 5.05
N SER A 66 -21.79 8.78 5.91
CA SER A 66 -20.79 9.80 5.55
C SER A 66 -19.36 9.36 5.91
N ILE A 67 -19.22 8.15 6.43
CA ILE A 67 -17.94 7.48 6.71
C ILE A 67 -17.98 6.13 6.05
N GLY A 68 -16.95 5.81 5.27
CA GLY A 68 -16.89 4.53 4.60
C GLY A 68 -15.51 4.16 4.09
N ILE A 69 -15.37 2.87 3.81
CA ILE A 69 -14.17 2.22 3.27
C ILE A 69 -14.53 1.37 2.08
N ALA A 70 -13.67 1.29 1.10
CA ALA A 70 -13.91 0.57 -0.14
C ALA A 70 -12.64 -0.09 -0.68
N HIS A 71 -12.85 -1.16 -1.46
CA HIS A 71 -11.76 -1.98 -1.94
C HIS A 71 -12.03 -2.58 -3.31
N THR A 72 -11.01 -2.59 -4.18
CA THR A 72 -10.94 -3.46 -5.38
C THR A 72 -9.85 -4.50 -5.17
N ARG A 73 -10.17 -5.76 -5.45
CA ARG A 73 -9.32 -6.90 -5.15
C ARG A 73 -8.64 -7.47 -6.39
N TRP A 74 -7.38 -7.86 -6.21
CA TRP A 74 -6.67 -8.82 -7.02
C TRP A 74 -6.39 -10.03 -6.14
N ALA A 75 -7.01 -11.18 -6.45
CA ALA A 75 -6.98 -12.34 -5.57
C ALA A 75 -5.57 -12.91 -5.40
N THR A 76 -5.14 -13.00 -4.14
CA THR A 76 -3.91 -13.70 -3.72
C THR A 76 -4.25 -14.94 -2.89
N HIS A 77 -5.20 -14.83 -1.95
CA HIS A 77 -5.69 -15.90 -1.08
C HIS A 77 -7.19 -16.09 -1.27
N GLY A 78 -7.61 -17.30 -1.66
CA GLY A 78 -9.00 -17.63 -1.97
C GLY A 78 -9.45 -17.11 -3.36
N LYS A 79 -10.27 -17.89 -4.04
CA LYS A 79 -10.80 -17.55 -5.38
C LYS A 79 -11.64 -16.27 -5.36
N PRO A 80 -11.77 -15.55 -6.49
CA PRO A 80 -12.70 -14.43 -6.61
C PRO A 80 -14.14 -14.87 -6.33
N SER A 81 -14.71 -14.35 -5.24
CA SER A 81 -16.10 -14.57 -4.82
C SER A 81 -16.58 -13.42 -3.95
N LYS A 82 -17.88 -13.31 -3.72
CA LYS A 82 -18.48 -12.31 -2.84
C LYS A 82 -17.98 -12.46 -1.40
N GLU A 83 -17.82 -13.68 -0.91
CA GLU A 83 -17.37 -14.00 0.45
C GLU A 83 -15.93 -13.54 0.65
N ASN A 84 -15.06 -13.74 -0.35
CA ASN A 84 -13.66 -13.39 -0.31
C ASN A 84 -13.38 -11.93 -0.69
N SER A 85 -14.40 -11.15 -1.07
CA SER A 85 -14.26 -9.70 -1.33
C SER A 85 -14.12 -8.93 -0.03
N HIS A 86 -13.36 -7.84 -0.05
CA HIS A 86 -13.34 -6.85 1.03
C HIS A 86 -14.53 -5.87 0.88
N PRO A 87 -14.93 -5.19 1.96
CA PRO A 87 -14.48 -5.27 3.36
C PRO A 87 -14.85 -6.57 4.08
N HIS A 88 -14.03 -6.98 5.07
CA HIS A 88 -14.35 -8.05 6.01
C HIS A 88 -14.82 -7.49 7.35
N GLN A 89 -15.75 -8.20 8.01
CA GLN A 89 -16.27 -7.85 9.33
C GLN A 89 -15.87 -8.92 10.36
N ASP A 90 -15.77 -8.54 11.62
CA ASP A 90 -15.70 -9.46 12.74
C ASP A 90 -17.04 -10.18 12.98
N ASN A 91 -17.04 -11.22 13.78
CA ASN A 91 -18.24 -12.02 14.04
C ASN A 91 -19.38 -11.21 14.69
N SER A 92 -19.08 -10.16 15.45
CA SER A 92 -20.08 -9.27 16.08
C SER A 92 -20.51 -8.12 15.18
N LYS A 93 -19.89 -7.94 14.01
CA LYS A 93 -20.08 -6.82 13.07
C LYS A 93 -19.83 -5.45 13.72
N THR A 94 -18.91 -5.41 14.68
CA THR A 94 -18.47 -4.19 15.33
C THR A 94 -17.45 -3.44 14.48
N PHE A 95 -16.57 -4.18 13.80
CA PHE A 95 -15.52 -3.64 12.95
C PHE A 95 -15.70 -4.07 11.50
N SER A 96 -15.33 -3.18 10.59
CA SER A 96 -15.15 -3.52 9.18
C SER A 96 -13.79 -3.05 8.71
N VAL A 97 -13.10 -3.88 7.93
CA VAL A 97 -11.71 -3.68 7.53
C VAL A 97 -11.51 -3.92 6.05
N VAL A 98 -10.77 -3.03 5.40
CA VAL A 98 -10.14 -3.30 4.09
C VAL A 98 -8.63 -3.43 4.27
N HIS A 99 -8.01 -4.28 3.46
CA HIS A 99 -6.62 -4.65 3.60
C HIS A 99 -5.96 -4.81 2.23
N ASN A 100 -4.81 -4.18 2.06
CA ASN A 100 -3.84 -4.46 1.00
C ASN A 100 -2.59 -5.06 1.63
N GLY A 101 -2.14 -6.20 1.14
CA GLY A 101 -0.95 -6.87 1.65
C GLY A 101 -1.15 -8.38 1.83
N ILE A 102 -0.31 -8.99 2.65
CA ILE A 102 -0.36 -10.42 2.99
C ILE A 102 -0.02 -10.60 4.46
N ILE A 103 -0.87 -11.30 5.19
CA ILE A 103 -0.62 -11.69 6.58
C ILE A 103 0.02 -13.08 6.61
N GLU A 104 1.33 -13.12 6.77
CA GLU A 104 2.14 -14.35 6.68
C GLU A 104 1.80 -15.37 7.75
N ASN A 105 1.44 -14.92 8.96
CA ASN A 105 1.10 -15.78 10.10
C ASN A 105 -0.41 -15.99 10.30
N TYR A 106 -1.21 -15.82 9.24
CA TYR A 106 -2.67 -15.91 9.35
C TYR A 106 -3.16 -17.25 9.89
N ASN A 107 -2.48 -18.37 9.60
CA ASN A 107 -2.86 -19.69 10.08
C ASN A 107 -2.71 -19.82 11.61
N GLU A 108 -1.68 -19.23 12.19
CA GLU A 108 -1.43 -19.23 13.64
C GLU A 108 -2.51 -18.40 14.35
N LEU A 109 -2.77 -17.20 13.83
CA LEU A 109 -3.77 -16.28 14.38
C LEU A 109 -5.20 -16.85 14.24
N ARG A 110 -5.50 -17.52 13.12
CA ARG A 110 -6.78 -18.21 12.93
C ARG A 110 -7.01 -19.29 13.98
N LYS A 111 -6.01 -20.12 14.28
CA LYS A 111 -6.10 -21.13 15.33
C LYS A 111 -6.35 -20.50 16.71
N LEU A 112 -5.62 -19.44 17.03
CA LEU A 112 -5.82 -18.68 18.27
C LEU A 112 -7.25 -18.17 18.39
N LEU A 113 -7.78 -17.56 17.33
CA LEU A 113 -9.14 -17.00 17.34
C LEU A 113 -10.21 -18.10 17.41
N ILE A 114 -10.06 -19.22 16.71
CA ILE A 114 -10.98 -20.37 16.79
C ILE A 114 -11.04 -20.89 18.24
N ASN A 115 -9.89 -21.01 18.91
CA ASN A 115 -9.84 -21.44 20.31
C ASN A 115 -10.49 -20.43 21.28
N ASN A 116 -10.71 -19.19 20.84
CA ASN A 116 -11.42 -18.16 21.58
C ASN A 116 -12.88 -17.93 21.06
N GLY A 117 -13.43 -18.90 20.30
CA GLY A 117 -14.83 -18.92 19.89
C GLY A 117 -15.17 -18.15 18.61
N TYR A 118 -14.16 -17.67 17.86
CA TYR A 118 -14.41 -17.00 16.57
C TYR A 118 -14.60 -18.00 15.44
N THR A 119 -15.44 -17.64 14.48
CA THR A 119 -15.72 -18.42 13.27
C THR A 119 -15.30 -17.64 12.03
N PHE A 120 -15.00 -18.35 10.94
CA PHE A 120 -14.52 -17.75 9.70
C PHE A 120 -15.34 -18.25 8.52
N TYR A 121 -15.75 -17.34 7.64
CA TYR A 121 -16.57 -17.62 6.47
C TYR A 121 -15.81 -17.52 5.16
N SER A 122 -14.67 -16.81 5.13
CA SER A 122 -13.87 -16.61 3.93
C SER A 122 -12.59 -17.45 3.91
N GLN A 123 -11.95 -17.47 2.76
CA GLN A 123 -10.66 -18.12 2.53
C GLN A 123 -9.50 -17.10 2.54
N THR A 124 -9.76 -15.85 2.91
CA THR A 124 -8.76 -14.79 2.91
C THR A 124 -7.97 -14.76 4.22
N ASP A 125 -6.75 -14.29 4.13
CA ASP A 125 -5.92 -13.93 5.28
C ASP A 125 -6.49 -12.70 6.02
N THR A 126 -7.21 -11.84 5.31
CA THR A 126 -7.74 -10.56 5.83
C THR A 126 -8.82 -10.73 6.89
N GLU A 127 -9.67 -11.75 6.82
CA GLU A 127 -10.78 -11.95 7.77
C GLU A 127 -10.30 -12.10 9.23
N ILE A 128 -9.03 -12.46 9.41
CA ILE A 128 -8.42 -12.54 10.74
C ILE A 128 -8.37 -11.16 11.40
N ILE A 129 -8.12 -10.10 10.62
CA ILE A 129 -7.83 -8.77 11.14
C ILE A 129 -8.99 -8.19 11.94
N PRO A 130 -10.23 -8.08 11.42
CA PRO A 130 -11.35 -7.56 12.20
C PRO A 130 -11.67 -8.44 13.43
N ASN A 131 -11.52 -9.75 13.33
CA ASN A 131 -11.72 -10.65 14.47
C ASN A 131 -10.63 -10.48 15.54
N LEU A 132 -9.37 -10.26 15.15
CA LEU A 132 -8.26 -10.01 16.07
C LEU A 132 -8.42 -8.63 16.75
N ILE A 133 -8.86 -7.61 16.03
CA ILE A 133 -9.19 -6.30 16.59
C ILE A 133 -10.31 -6.46 17.63
N HIS A 134 -11.37 -7.19 17.31
CA HIS A 134 -12.47 -7.42 18.24
C HIS A 134 -12.00 -8.21 19.48
N TYR A 135 -11.13 -9.20 19.33
CA TYR A 135 -10.54 -9.95 20.43
C TYR A 135 -9.79 -9.04 21.43
N TYR A 136 -8.97 -8.10 20.94
CA TYR A 136 -8.31 -7.13 21.80
C TYR A 136 -9.27 -6.08 22.36
N TYR A 137 -10.22 -5.63 21.56
CA TYR A 137 -11.23 -4.67 21.98
C TYR A 137 -12.10 -5.20 23.11
N SER A 138 -12.50 -6.47 23.04
CA SER A 138 -13.32 -7.11 24.07
C SER A 138 -12.59 -7.36 25.39
N LYS A 139 -11.26 -7.41 25.36
CA LYS A 139 -10.41 -7.60 26.54
C LYS A 139 -9.91 -6.31 27.17
N ASP A 140 -10.15 -5.17 26.54
CA ASP A 140 -9.76 -3.86 27.07
C ASP A 140 -10.91 -3.34 27.95
N ASP A 141 -10.69 -3.35 29.27
CA ASP A 141 -11.67 -2.87 30.25
C ASP A 141 -11.75 -1.34 30.32
N ASN A 142 -10.79 -0.62 29.73
CA ASN A 142 -10.80 0.84 29.69
C ASN A 142 -11.77 1.33 28.60
N ASN A 143 -12.90 1.87 29.03
CA ASN A 143 -13.91 2.40 28.11
C ASN A 143 -13.68 3.91 27.82
N ASP A 144 -12.50 4.22 27.27
CA ASP A 144 -12.10 5.56 26.86
C ASP A 144 -12.01 5.69 25.33
N SER A 145 -11.76 6.91 24.85
CA SER A 145 -11.63 7.22 23.42
C SER A 145 -10.45 6.52 22.72
N PHE A 146 -9.49 5.99 23.48
CA PHE A 146 -8.33 5.26 22.94
C PHE A 146 -8.56 3.77 22.83
N ARG A 147 -9.65 3.22 23.34
CA ARG A 147 -9.93 1.79 23.31
C ARG A 147 -9.86 1.20 21.89
N PHE A 148 -10.45 1.88 20.93
CA PHE A 148 -10.41 1.47 19.53
C PHE A 148 -8.98 1.48 18.98
N LEU A 149 -8.24 2.56 19.21
CA LEU A 149 -6.84 2.67 18.76
C LEU A 149 -5.93 1.62 19.41
N ARG A 150 -6.09 1.36 20.73
CA ARG A 150 -5.32 0.31 21.42
C ARG A 150 -5.60 -1.08 20.87
N ALA A 151 -6.86 -1.39 20.57
CA ALA A 151 -7.25 -2.67 19.98
C ALA A 151 -6.60 -2.87 18.61
N VAL A 152 -6.63 -1.86 17.73
CA VAL A 152 -5.97 -1.90 16.42
C VAL A 152 -4.45 -2.04 16.57
N LYS A 153 -3.83 -1.26 17.44
CA LYS A 153 -2.38 -1.33 17.71
C LYS A 153 -1.96 -2.73 18.19
N ASN A 154 -2.70 -3.32 19.13
CA ASN A 154 -2.39 -4.65 19.65
C ASN A 154 -2.55 -5.72 18.56
N ALA A 155 -3.63 -5.66 17.78
CA ALA A 155 -3.80 -6.53 16.62
C ALA A 155 -2.63 -6.40 15.63
N CYS A 156 -2.26 -5.17 15.24
CA CYS A 156 -1.14 -4.94 14.32
C CYS A 156 0.22 -5.42 14.87
N SER A 157 0.39 -5.48 16.20
CA SER A 157 1.62 -5.99 16.81
C SER A 157 1.80 -7.49 16.62
N ASP A 158 0.70 -8.24 16.50
CA ASP A 158 0.73 -9.68 16.25
C ASP A 158 0.82 -10.04 14.75
N LEU A 159 0.47 -9.09 13.86
CA LEU A 159 0.52 -9.34 12.42
C LEU A 159 1.96 -9.40 11.90
N LYS A 160 2.29 -10.48 11.21
CA LYS A 160 3.52 -10.63 10.41
C LYS A 160 3.18 -10.47 8.94
N GLY A 161 4.03 -9.77 8.19
CA GLY A 161 3.81 -9.52 6.78
C GLY A 161 3.60 -8.05 6.48
N SER A 162 3.10 -7.72 5.29
CA SER A 162 2.81 -6.37 4.83
C SER A 162 1.32 -6.08 4.92
N PHE A 163 0.97 -4.86 5.28
CA PHE A 163 -0.43 -4.43 5.31
C PHE A 163 -0.62 -2.93 5.14
N ALA A 164 -1.70 -2.55 4.52
CA ALA A 164 -2.32 -1.24 4.60
C ALA A 164 -3.79 -1.46 5.00
N LEU A 165 -4.22 -0.87 6.09
CA LEU A 165 -5.53 -1.11 6.70
C LEU A 165 -6.31 0.19 6.84
N GLU A 166 -7.59 0.13 6.51
CA GLU A 166 -8.59 1.09 6.95
C GLU A 166 -9.63 0.34 7.78
N ILE A 167 -9.93 0.86 8.94
CA ILE A 167 -10.80 0.24 9.93
C ILE A 167 -11.87 1.24 10.36
N ILE A 168 -13.13 0.84 10.24
CA ILE A 168 -14.29 1.55 10.80
C ILE A 168 -14.90 0.74 11.92
N CYS A 169 -15.45 1.44 12.93
CA CYS A 169 -16.02 0.85 14.12
C CYS A 169 -17.46 1.34 14.35
N LYS A 170 -18.40 0.40 14.55
CA LYS A 170 -19.80 0.72 14.89
C LYS A 170 -19.92 1.55 16.16
N ASN A 171 -19.08 1.28 17.16
CA ASN A 171 -19.12 1.91 18.47
C ASN A 171 -18.36 3.26 18.52
N ASP A 172 -17.63 3.59 17.46
CA ASP A 172 -16.97 4.88 17.28
C ASP A 172 -17.27 5.42 15.87
N PRO A 173 -18.50 5.87 15.62
CA PRO A 173 -18.98 6.22 14.28
C PRO A 173 -18.42 7.56 13.75
N ASN A 174 -17.59 8.25 14.52
CA ASN A 174 -17.01 9.54 14.14
C ASN A 174 -15.52 9.43 13.77
N ASN A 175 -14.93 8.28 13.95
CA ASN A 175 -13.51 8.06 13.70
C ASN A 175 -13.28 6.85 12.79
N MET A 176 -12.21 6.93 12.06
CA MET A 176 -11.63 5.83 11.28
C MET A 176 -10.18 5.66 11.69
N ILE A 177 -9.70 4.42 11.78
CA ILE A 177 -8.27 4.18 12.02
C ILE A 177 -7.63 3.71 10.73
N VAL A 178 -6.49 4.32 10.45
CA VAL A 178 -5.66 4.03 9.27
C VAL A 178 -4.27 3.66 9.76
N VAL A 179 -3.71 2.59 9.23
CA VAL A 179 -2.34 2.16 9.53
C VAL A 179 -1.75 1.43 8.34
N ARG A 180 -0.44 1.58 8.15
CA ARG A 180 0.27 0.83 7.11
C ARG A 180 1.57 0.23 7.62
N LYS A 181 2.01 -0.84 6.93
CA LYS A 181 3.34 -1.42 7.03
C LYS A 181 3.70 -2.05 5.69
N ASP A 182 4.74 -1.55 5.04
CA ASP A 182 5.27 -2.01 3.74
C ASP A 182 4.29 -1.86 2.54
N SER A 183 2.99 -1.66 2.74
CA SER A 183 2.00 -1.42 1.68
C SER A 183 1.65 0.06 1.58
N PRO A 184 1.47 0.65 0.38
CA PRO A 184 1.23 2.08 0.25
C PRO A 184 -0.17 2.48 0.75
N LEU A 185 -0.22 3.61 1.48
CA LEU A 185 -1.45 4.26 1.90
C LEU A 185 -1.15 5.74 2.17
N VAL A 186 -2.01 6.63 1.69
CA VAL A 186 -1.90 8.08 1.84
C VAL A 186 -3.23 8.65 2.34
N ILE A 187 -3.16 9.76 3.04
CA ILE A 187 -4.33 10.51 3.51
C ILE A 187 -4.37 11.84 2.78
N GLY A 188 -5.47 12.12 2.11
CA GLY A 188 -5.77 13.41 1.50
C GLY A 188 -6.57 14.28 2.48
N LYS A 189 -6.07 15.49 2.76
CA LYS A 189 -6.75 16.45 3.62
C LYS A 189 -7.72 17.30 2.79
N GLY A 190 -8.97 17.32 3.20
CA GLY A 190 -9.99 18.22 2.68
C GLY A 190 -10.41 19.31 3.69
N ASN A 191 -11.45 20.05 3.36
CA ASN A 191 -12.05 21.04 4.25
C ASN A 191 -13.34 20.46 4.87
N GLY A 192 -13.27 20.06 6.14
CA GLY A 192 -14.35 19.35 6.82
C GLY A 192 -14.57 17.93 6.27
N GLU A 193 -13.58 17.35 5.65
CA GLU A 193 -13.58 15.99 5.10
C GLU A 193 -12.16 15.51 4.88
N ASN A 194 -11.94 14.20 4.97
CA ASN A 194 -10.66 13.56 4.70
C ASN A 194 -10.86 12.33 3.81
N TYR A 195 -9.83 12.04 3.03
CA TYR A 195 -9.79 10.96 2.06
C TYR A 195 -8.63 10.03 2.35
N ILE A 196 -8.78 8.76 2.07
CA ILE A 196 -7.70 7.79 2.15
C ILE A 196 -7.60 7.08 0.81
N SER A 197 -6.39 6.75 0.38
CA SER A 197 -6.21 5.90 -0.79
C SER A 197 -4.88 5.16 -0.78
N SER A 198 -4.88 4.01 -1.42
CA SER A 198 -3.64 3.28 -1.70
C SER A 198 -2.81 3.90 -2.84
N ASP A 199 -3.36 4.88 -3.57
CA ASP A 199 -2.64 5.64 -4.61
C ASP A 199 -3.21 7.05 -4.74
N ILE A 200 -2.34 8.04 -4.90
CA ILE A 200 -2.68 9.46 -4.98
C ILE A 200 -3.68 9.79 -6.10
N PRO A 201 -3.55 9.26 -7.34
CA PRO A 201 -4.46 9.57 -8.44
C PRO A 201 -5.94 9.34 -8.14
N ALA A 202 -6.26 8.38 -7.27
CA ALA A 202 -7.64 8.05 -6.93
C ALA A 202 -8.39 9.21 -6.25
N ILE A 203 -7.67 10.03 -5.48
CA ILE A 203 -8.26 11.11 -4.67
C ILE A 203 -7.72 12.50 -5.04
N LEU A 204 -6.84 12.60 -6.04
CA LEU A 204 -6.23 13.87 -6.46
C LEU A 204 -7.25 14.91 -6.99
N SER A 205 -8.40 14.44 -7.50
CA SER A 205 -9.51 15.32 -7.90
C SER A 205 -10.24 16.00 -6.73
N PHE A 206 -10.08 15.48 -5.52
CA PHE A 206 -10.72 16.00 -4.32
C PHE A 206 -9.80 16.89 -3.50
N THR A 207 -8.49 16.58 -3.46
CA THR A 207 -7.51 17.37 -2.71
C THR A 207 -6.11 17.23 -3.30
N ARG A 208 -5.28 18.28 -3.09
CA ARG A 208 -3.86 18.31 -3.41
C ARG A 208 -2.98 18.27 -2.15
N GLU A 209 -3.57 18.30 -0.96
CA GLU A 209 -2.87 18.25 0.31
C GLU A 209 -2.88 16.82 0.87
N PHE A 210 -1.68 16.26 1.11
CA PHE A 210 -1.52 14.88 1.52
C PHE A 210 -0.64 14.72 2.74
N TYR A 211 -0.97 13.75 3.58
CA TYR A 211 -0.07 13.17 4.56
C TYR A 211 0.46 11.84 4.03
N LEU A 212 1.77 11.70 3.94
CA LEU A 212 2.44 10.45 3.59
C LEU A 212 2.76 9.68 4.86
N LEU A 213 2.21 8.48 4.98
CA LEU A 213 2.38 7.63 6.16
C LEU A 213 3.69 6.85 6.10
N GLU A 214 4.37 6.75 7.24
CA GLU A 214 5.47 5.82 7.46
C GLU A 214 4.95 4.49 8.02
N ASP A 215 5.82 3.49 8.09
CA ASP A 215 5.43 2.17 8.59
C ASP A 215 5.12 2.20 10.07
N LEU A 216 3.99 1.59 10.44
CA LEU A 216 3.47 1.53 11.81
C LEU A 216 3.15 2.90 12.42
N GLU A 217 2.86 3.89 11.59
CA GLU A 217 2.14 5.08 12.02
C GLU A 217 0.64 4.76 12.05
N PHE A 218 0.01 5.04 13.18
CA PHE A 218 -1.43 4.90 13.38
C PHE A 218 -2.09 6.26 13.29
N VAL A 219 -3.16 6.35 12.54
CA VAL A 219 -3.90 7.61 12.38
C VAL A 219 -5.33 7.43 12.84
N VAL A 220 -5.75 8.26 13.77
CA VAL A 220 -7.17 8.44 14.11
C VAL A 220 -7.67 9.60 13.27
N LEU A 221 -8.46 9.27 12.28
CA LEU A 221 -8.99 10.20 11.29
C LEU A 221 -10.45 10.51 11.64
N SER A 222 -10.73 11.77 11.86
CA SER A 222 -12.10 12.31 11.98
C SER A 222 -12.41 13.18 10.77
N ARG A 223 -13.63 13.71 10.70
CA ARG A 223 -14.02 14.63 9.64
C ARG A 223 -13.13 15.87 9.56
N ASP A 224 -12.80 16.44 10.70
CA ASP A 224 -12.14 17.74 10.80
C ASP A 224 -10.65 17.64 11.17
N ASP A 225 -10.18 16.46 11.60
CA ASP A 225 -8.85 16.29 12.16
C ASP A 225 -8.22 14.95 11.80
N ALA A 226 -6.88 14.91 11.79
CA ALA A 226 -6.06 13.73 11.63
C ALA A 226 -4.99 13.70 12.72
N LYS A 227 -5.10 12.75 13.66
CA LYS A 227 -4.15 12.58 14.78
C LYS A 227 -3.25 11.41 14.50
N PHE A 228 -1.93 11.66 14.51
CA PHE A 228 -0.91 10.68 14.17
C PHE A 228 -0.22 10.17 15.43
N TYR A 229 0.05 8.88 15.45
CA TYR A 229 0.70 8.20 16.56
C TYR A 229 1.78 7.25 16.04
N ASP A 230 2.87 7.14 16.77
CA ASP A 230 3.91 6.14 16.50
C ASP A 230 3.47 4.72 16.96
N LYS A 231 4.34 3.74 16.75
CA LYS A 231 4.12 2.33 17.17
C LYS A 231 3.89 2.14 18.67
N ASN A 232 4.26 3.13 19.50
CA ASN A 232 4.07 3.12 20.95
C ASN A 232 2.86 3.96 21.39
N LEU A 233 2.10 4.51 20.44
CA LEU A 233 0.98 5.43 20.63
C LEU A 233 1.39 6.79 21.21
N ASN A 234 2.64 7.22 21.03
CA ASN A 234 3.00 8.61 21.27
C ASN A 234 2.50 9.48 20.11
N SER A 235 1.94 10.64 20.41
CA SER A 235 1.50 11.59 19.38
C SER A 235 2.71 12.12 18.59
N ILE A 236 2.57 12.20 17.27
CA ILE A 236 3.57 12.74 16.35
C ILE A 236 2.94 13.81 15.46
N ASP A 237 3.72 14.84 15.15
CA ASP A 237 3.31 15.87 14.20
C ASP A 237 3.68 15.46 12.77
N LYS A 238 2.72 15.59 11.84
CA LYS A 238 2.92 15.24 10.44
C LYS A 238 2.76 16.46 9.55
N LYS A 239 3.71 16.66 8.63
CA LYS A 239 3.66 17.76 7.66
C LYS A 239 2.79 17.38 6.46
N ILE A 240 2.00 18.34 6.00
CA ILE A 240 1.26 18.25 4.76
C ILE A 240 2.24 18.41 3.59
N GLN A 241 2.06 17.60 2.56
CA GLN A 241 2.75 17.72 1.29
C GLN A 241 1.75 18.10 0.21
N THR A 242 2.08 19.14 -0.55
CA THR A 242 1.24 19.56 -1.68
C THR A 242 1.71 18.87 -2.95
N ILE A 243 0.79 18.26 -3.68
CA ILE A 243 1.06 17.57 -4.94
C ILE A 243 0.76 18.53 -6.11
N GLU A 244 1.79 18.88 -6.88
CA GLU A 244 1.69 19.87 -7.96
C GLU A 244 1.31 19.25 -9.32
N TRP A 245 1.60 17.98 -9.55
CA TRP A 245 1.28 17.33 -10.83
C TRP A 245 -0.24 17.17 -11.05
N ASN A 246 -0.65 17.19 -12.31
CA ASN A 246 -2.07 17.19 -12.68
C ASN A 246 -2.65 15.77 -12.69
N ALA A 247 -3.92 15.65 -12.28
CA ALA A 247 -4.67 14.40 -12.36
C ALA A 247 -4.77 13.88 -13.81
N SER A 248 -4.77 14.77 -14.81
CA SER A 248 -4.78 14.41 -16.23
C SER A 248 -3.58 13.54 -16.64
N SER A 249 -2.41 13.72 -16.02
CA SER A 249 -1.26 12.85 -16.31
C SER A 249 -1.47 11.39 -15.87
N ALA A 250 -2.41 11.17 -14.95
CA ALA A 250 -2.81 9.83 -14.51
C ALA A 250 -4.04 9.28 -15.28
N GLU A 251 -4.61 10.04 -16.21
CA GLU A 251 -5.73 9.63 -17.06
C GLU A 251 -5.22 8.99 -18.37
N LYS A 252 -6.13 8.35 -19.09
CA LYS A 252 -5.79 7.66 -20.35
C LYS A 252 -5.41 8.62 -21.51
N ASP A 253 -5.65 9.93 -21.39
CA ASP A 253 -5.34 10.97 -22.39
C ASP A 253 -5.82 10.62 -23.82
N GLY A 254 -7.00 10.01 -23.93
CA GLY A 254 -7.58 9.61 -25.21
C GLY A 254 -7.13 8.23 -25.72
N PHE A 255 -6.25 7.55 -25.04
CA PHE A 255 -5.89 6.16 -25.36
C PHE A 255 -6.94 5.18 -24.85
N GLU A 256 -7.13 4.08 -25.58
CA GLU A 256 -8.05 3.01 -25.17
C GLU A 256 -7.60 2.30 -23.89
N ASP A 257 -6.28 2.08 -23.75
CA ASP A 257 -5.65 1.40 -22.63
C ASP A 257 -4.48 2.18 -22.03
N TYR A 258 -4.26 2.07 -20.73
CA TYR A 258 -3.09 2.64 -20.04
C TYR A 258 -1.77 2.14 -20.60
N MET A 259 -1.67 0.84 -20.91
CA MET A 259 -0.47 0.27 -21.50
C MET A 259 -0.13 0.90 -22.84
N LEU A 260 -1.14 1.15 -23.68
CA LEU A 260 -0.97 1.81 -24.96
C LEU A 260 -0.45 3.25 -24.79
N LYS A 261 -1.03 4.01 -23.84
CA LYS A 261 -0.51 5.32 -23.46
C LYS A 261 0.95 5.25 -23.03
N GLU A 262 1.30 4.35 -22.09
CA GLU A 262 2.66 4.19 -21.59
C GLU A 262 3.66 3.83 -22.70
N ILE A 263 3.27 3.04 -23.69
CA ILE A 263 4.09 2.75 -24.87
C ILE A 263 4.43 4.02 -25.65
N TYR A 264 3.45 4.87 -25.89
CA TYR A 264 3.66 6.14 -26.61
C TYR A 264 4.40 7.20 -25.78
N GLU A 265 4.31 7.14 -24.47
CA GLU A 265 5.04 8.03 -23.55
C GLU A 265 6.52 7.69 -23.38
N GLN A 266 6.94 6.45 -23.70
CA GLN A 266 8.34 6.00 -23.50
C GLN A 266 9.41 6.95 -24.04
N PRO A 267 9.30 7.52 -25.27
CA PRO A 267 10.32 8.43 -25.78
C PRO A 267 10.47 9.70 -24.92
N THR A 268 9.37 10.21 -24.38
CA THR A 268 9.36 11.39 -23.50
C THR A 268 9.93 11.04 -22.13
N ALA A 269 9.45 9.95 -21.54
CA ALA A 269 9.92 9.48 -20.23
C ALA A 269 11.43 9.16 -20.23
N ILE A 270 11.93 8.53 -21.29
CA ILE A 270 13.38 8.27 -21.46
C ILE A 270 14.15 9.59 -21.57
N ARG A 271 13.68 10.53 -22.38
CA ARG A 271 14.34 11.83 -22.58
C ARG A 271 14.40 12.62 -21.28
N GLU A 272 13.32 12.66 -20.51
CA GLU A 272 13.27 13.35 -19.22
C GLU A 272 14.18 12.68 -18.18
N THR A 273 14.15 11.36 -18.10
CA THR A 273 14.97 10.59 -17.16
C THR A 273 16.47 10.75 -17.45
N ILE A 274 16.86 10.63 -18.70
CA ILE A 274 18.27 10.75 -19.11
C ILE A 274 18.72 12.20 -19.11
N GLY A 275 17.87 13.12 -19.63
CA GLY A 275 18.21 14.54 -19.77
C GLY A 275 18.54 15.21 -18.45
N ALA A 276 17.83 14.85 -17.39
CA ALA A 276 18.10 15.37 -16.05
C ALA A 276 19.43 14.88 -15.42
N LYS A 277 20.05 13.85 -16.01
CA LYS A 277 21.30 13.21 -15.48
C LYS A 277 22.48 13.35 -16.46
N LEU A 278 22.28 13.96 -17.61
CA LEU A 278 23.35 14.24 -18.58
C LEU A 278 23.82 15.68 -18.40
N GLY A 279 25.01 15.86 -17.83
CA GLY A 279 25.71 17.13 -17.80
C GLY A 279 26.36 17.48 -19.14
N GLU A 280 27.01 18.65 -19.21
CA GLU A 280 27.74 19.08 -20.39
C GLU A 280 28.81 18.06 -20.81
N GLY A 281 28.85 17.72 -22.09
CA GLY A 281 29.80 16.75 -22.66
C GLY A 281 29.43 15.28 -22.45
N SER A 282 28.15 14.95 -22.26
CA SER A 282 27.63 13.57 -22.11
C SER A 282 28.17 12.82 -20.91
N LYS A 283 28.59 13.52 -19.86
CA LYS A 283 28.95 12.91 -18.59
C LYS A 283 27.71 12.72 -17.76
N CYS A 284 27.50 11.50 -17.24
CA CYS A 284 26.45 11.22 -16.27
C CYS A 284 26.84 11.83 -14.91
N GLU A 285 26.03 12.74 -14.42
CA GLU A 285 26.20 13.40 -13.10
C GLU A 285 25.13 12.87 -12.15
N PHE A 286 25.58 12.27 -11.06
CA PHE A 286 24.74 11.75 -9.99
C PHE A 286 25.21 12.36 -8.69
N ASP A 287 24.83 13.61 -8.42
CA ASP A 287 25.26 14.37 -7.24
C ASP A 287 24.86 13.71 -5.92
N GLU A 288 23.80 12.93 -5.96
CA GLU A 288 23.31 12.16 -4.81
C GLU A 288 24.19 10.93 -4.51
N LEU A 289 24.96 10.45 -5.51
CA LEU A 289 25.79 9.26 -5.42
C LEU A 289 27.24 9.64 -5.07
N LYS A 290 27.57 9.62 -3.79
CA LYS A 290 28.95 9.88 -3.32
C LYS A 290 29.89 8.70 -3.58
N PHE A 291 29.94 8.19 -4.82
CA PHE A 291 30.91 7.16 -5.21
C PHE A 291 32.28 7.75 -5.44
N THR A 292 33.26 7.21 -4.75
CA THR A 292 34.66 7.51 -5.10
C THR A 292 35.12 6.59 -6.25
N LYS A 293 36.08 7.06 -7.03
CA LYS A 293 36.69 6.25 -8.10
C LYS A 293 37.32 4.96 -7.54
N GLU A 294 37.88 5.04 -6.35
CA GLU A 294 38.52 3.94 -5.63
C GLU A 294 37.48 2.87 -5.28
N TYR A 295 36.30 3.28 -4.76
CA TYR A 295 35.22 2.35 -4.48
C TYR A 295 34.70 1.66 -5.75
N LEU A 296 34.43 2.41 -6.82
CA LEU A 296 33.99 1.83 -8.09
C LEU A 296 34.98 0.83 -8.68
N LYS A 297 36.28 1.10 -8.55
CA LYS A 297 37.33 0.18 -8.98
C LYS A 297 37.50 -1.05 -8.09
N SER A 298 37.04 -0.98 -6.84
CA SER A 298 37.11 -2.11 -5.92
C SER A 298 35.98 -3.13 -6.08
N LEU A 299 34.93 -2.78 -6.87
CA LEU A 299 33.78 -3.65 -7.08
C LEU A 299 34.19 -4.95 -7.79
N ASN A 300 33.74 -6.07 -7.22
CA ASN A 300 33.96 -7.42 -7.77
C ASN A 300 32.68 -8.06 -8.29
N LYS A 301 31.49 -7.52 -7.93
CA LYS A 301 30.20 -8.06 -8.31
C LYS A 301 29.10 -6.96 -8.33
N ILE A 302 28.15 -7.13 -9.23
CA ILE A 302 26.94 -6.29 -9.28
C ILE A 302 25.71 -7.20 -9.21
N TYR A 303 24.74 -6.86 -8.37
CA TYR A 303 23.38 -7.41 -8.40
C TYR A 303 22.40 -6.37 -8.94
N LEU A 304 21.56 -6.79 -9.90
CA LEU A 304 20.40 -6.04 -10.37
C LEU A 304 19.15 -6.74 -9.86
N VAL A 305 18.49 -6.14 -8.87
CA VAL A 305 17.38 -6.76 -8.14
C VAL A 305 16.10 -6.03 -8.44
N ALA A 306 15.14 -6.70 -9.09
CA ALA A 306 13.87 -6.11 -9.48
C ALA A 306 12.80 -7.18 -9.72
N CYS A 307 11.56 -6.75 -9.97
CA CYS A 307 10.46 -7.61 -10.41
C CYS A 307 9.90 -7.13 -11.77
N GLY A 308 9.25 -8.03 -12.49
CA GLY A 308 8.52 -7.72 -13.73
C GLY A 308 9.40 -7.09 -14.82
N THR A 309 8.90 -6.07 -15.48
CA THR A 309 9.60 -5.37 -16.58
C THR A 309 10.90 -4.70 -16.15
N ALA A 310 11.02 -4.27 -14.89
CA ALA A 310 12.27 -3.74 -14.35
C ALA A 310 13.35 -4.82 -14.25
N MET A 311 13.00 -6.07 -13.91
CA MET A 311 13.95 -7.21 -13.97
C MET A 311 14.38 -7.50 -15.41
N HIS A 312 13.47 -7.42 -16.39
CA HIS A 312 13.83 -7.59 -17.81
C HIS A 312 14.76 -6.49 -18.28
N ALA A 313 14.60 -5.25 -17.84
CA ALA A 313 15.57 -4.18 -18.08
C ALA A 313 16.94 -4.51 -17.44
N GLY A 314 16.95 -5.10 -16.25
CA GLY A 314 18.16 -5.61 -15.62
C GLY A 314 18.85 -6.69 -16.44
N LEU A 315 18.11 -7.63 -17.03
CA LEU A 315 18.66 -8.67 -17.92
C LEU A 315 19.34 -8.06 -19.16
N ALA A 316 18.74 -7.02 -19.76
CA ALA A 316 19.38 -6.29 -20.86
C ALA A 316 20.64 -5.53 -20.39
N ALA A 317 20.56 -4.86 -19.24
CA ALA A 317 21.66 -4.10 -18.67
C ALA A 317 22.85 -4.98 -18.24
N LYS A 318 22.60 -6.22 -17.80
CA LYS A 318 23.63 -7.19 -17.41
C LYS A 318 24.72 -7.33 -18.49
N ASN A 319 24.33 -7.63 -19.73
CA ASN A 319 25.26 -7.82 -20.84
C ASN A 319 26.10 -6.56 -21.11
N MET A 320 25.49 -5.38 -20.95
CA MET A 320 26.19 -4.10 -21.13
C MET A 320 27.21 -3.86 -20.01
N LEU A 321 26.82 -4.08 -18.76
CA LEU A 321 27.70 -3.94 -17.60
C LEU A 321 28.88 -4.90 -17.64
N GLU A 322 28.64 -6.17 -17.89
CA GLU A 322 29.70 -7.17 -18.00
C GLU A 322 30.68 -6.87 -19.17
N ARG A 323 30.15 -6.39 -20.30
CA ARG A 323 30.95 -6.02 -21.45
C ARG A 323 31.80 -4.77 -21.21
N ILE A 324 31.24 -3.74 -20.60
CA ILE A 324 31.86 -2.40 -20.43
C ILE A 324 32.72 -2.38 -19.17
N CYS A 325 32.12 -2.77 -18.02
CA CYS A 325 32.77 -2.65 -16.71
C CYS A 325 33.67 -3.86 -16.39
N LYS A 326 33.49 -4.98 -17.07
CA LYS A 326 34.19 -6.24 -16.79
C LYS A 326 33.96 -6.75 -15.36
N ILE A 327 32.78 -6.46 -14.77
CA ILE A 327 32.38 -6.90 -13.45
C ILE A 327 31.25 -7.92 -13.62
N PRO A 328 31.34 -9.11 -13.02
CA PRO A 328 30.27 -10.10 -13.00
C PRO A 328 28.97 -9.48 -12.49
N THR A 329 27.89 -9.63 -13.26
CA THR A 329 26.60 -9.03 -12.93
C THR A 329 25.55 -10.13 -12.87
N GLU A 330 24.82 -10.21 -11.76
CA GLU A 330 23.68 -11.10 -11.59
C GLU A 330 22.37 -10.31 -11.57
N VAL A 331 21.35 -10.89 -12.20
CA VAL A 331 19.99 -10.34 -12.17
C VAL A 331 19.13 -11.29 -11.35
N ASP A 332 18.41 -10.74 -10.39
CA ASP A 332 17.58 -11.54 -9.49
C ASP A 332 16.19 -10.95 -9.32
N ILE A 333 15.22 -11.84 -9.06
CA ILE A 333 13.86 -11.45 -8.73
C ILE A 333 13.85 -10.97 -7.27
N ALA A 334 13.33 -9.76 -7.01
CA ALA A 334 13.39 -9.16 -5.68
C ALA A 334 12.68 -9.99 -4.60
N SER A 335 11.60 -10.70 -4.95
CA SER A 335 10.93 -11.62 -4.03
C SER A 335 11.81 -12.79 -3.61
N GLU A 336 12.59 -13.36 -4.53
CA GLU A 336 13.48 -14.48 -4.27
C GLU A 336 14.77 -14.03 -3.57
N PHE A 337 15.35 -12.92 -4.02
CA PHE A 337 16.56 -12.32 -3.42
C PHE A 337 16.41 -12.11 -1.91
N ARG A 338 15.20 -11.78 -1.48
CA ARG A 338 14.84 -11.60 -0.07
C ARG A 338 15.03 -12.87 0.78
N TYR A 339 14.75 -14.04 0.21
CA TYR A 339 14.67 -15.29 0.95
C TYR A 339 15.91 -16.19 0.78
N ARG A 340 16.66 -16.03 -0.30
CA ARG A 340 17.75 -16.93 -0.64
C ARG A 340 19.08 -16.67 0.05
N ASP A 341 19.17 -15.65 0.92
CA ASP A 341 20.40 -15.27 1.63
C ASP A 341 21.59 -15.06 0.66
N PRO A 342 21.54 -14.03 -0.21
CA PRO A 342 22.52 -13.85 -1.27
C PRO A 342 23.93 -13.62 -0.72
N ILE A 343 24.95 -14.12 -1.45
CA ILE A 343 26.35 -13.87 -1.10
C ILE A 343 26.71 -12.45 -1.54
N VAL A 344 26.86 -11.55 -0.58
CA VAL A 344 27.23 -10.15 -0.78
C VAL A 344 28.35 -9.76 0.20
N ASP A 345 29.24 -8.90 -0.27
CA ASP A 345 30.35 -8.34 0.52
C ASP A 345 30.46 -6.81 0.30
N GLU A 346 31.46 -6.17 0.92
CA GLU A 346 31.72 -4.72 0.79
C GLU A 346 32.09 -4.29 -0.65
N LYS A 347 32.45 -5.21 -1.53
CA LYS A 347 32.78 -4.98 -2.94
C LYS A 347 31.65 -5.35 -3.87
N THR A 348 30.49 -5.68 -3.33
CA THR A 348 29.27 -6.01 -4.09
C THR A 348 28.35 -4.79 -4.17
N LEU A 349 28.03 -4.36 -5.39
CA LEU A 349 27.05 -3.30 -5.65
C LEU A 349 25.66 -3.91 -5.90
N CYS A 350 24.69 -3.61 -5.07
CA CYS A 350 23.29 -3.99 -5.30
C CYS A 350 22.51 -2.79 -5.86
N ILE A 351 22.01 -2.91 -7.08
CA ILE A 351 21.11 -1.95 -7.71
C ILE A 351 19.70 -2.51 -7.62
N CYS A 352 18.89 -1.90 -6.78
CA CYS A 352 17.53 -2.34 -6.54
C CYS A 352 16.56 -1.34 -7.15
N ARG A 353 15.65 -1.79 -8.03
CA ARG A 353 14.59 -0.96 -8.57
C ARG A 353 13.24 -1.40 -8.02
N PHE A 354 12.58 -0.49 -7.32
CA PHE A 354 11.25 -0.70 -6.78
C PHE A 354 10.30 0.35 -7.34
N ARG A 355 9.13 -0.08 -7.80
CA ARG A 355 8.00 0.83 -7.93
C ARG A 355 7.61 1.30 -6.53
N LEU A 356 7.16 2.54 -6.39
CA LEU A 356 6.73 3.12 -5.09
C LEU A 356 5.71 2.23 -4.34
N ALA A 357 4.96 1.40 -5.08
CA ALA A 357 4.01 0.42 -4.57
C ALA A 357 4.63 -0.90 -4.07
N GLU A 358 5.91 -1.14 -4.34
CA GLU A 358 6.61 -2.39 -4.03
C GLU A 358 7.83 -2.17 -3.14
N ARG A 359 7.83 -1.14 -2.29
CA ARG A 359 8.79 -1.04 -1.18
C ARG A 359 8.51 -2.16 -0.18
N THR A 360 8.66 -3.40 -0.66
CA THR A 360 8.51 -4.59 0.16
C THR A 360 9.79 -4.82 0.96
N LYS A 361 9.62 -5.46 2.12
CA LYS A 361 10.65 -5.93 3.08
C LYS A 361 11.88 -6.61 2.47
N ALA A 362 11.88 -6.96 1.18
CA ALA A 362 13.02 -7.55 0.50
C ALA A 362 14.28 -6.68 0.66
N CYS A 363 14.14 -5.35 0.56
CA CYS A 363 15.25 -4.45 0.79
C CYS A 363 15.55 -4.22 2.26
N TRP A 364 14.53 -4.10 3.11
CA TRP A 364 14.74 -3.84 4.54
C TRP A 364 15.45 -4.98 5.28
N ARG A 365 15.22 -6.24 4.93
CA ARG A 365 15.99 -7.35 5.52
C ARG A 365 17.38 -7.49 4.93
N ALA A 366 17.58 -7.15 3.67
CA ALA A 366 18.91 -6.95 3.13
C ALA A 366 19.60 -5.78 3.84
N GLU A 367 18.91 -4.65 4.11
CA GLU A 367 19.43 -3.57 4.95
C GLU A 367 19.79 -4.02 6.36
N LEU A 368 18.93 -4.72 7.08
CA LEU A 368 19.19 -5.14 8.46
C LEU A 368 20.31 -6.16 8.61
N ARG A 369 20.56 -7.01 7.61
CA ARG A 369 21.73 -7.92 7.61
C ARG A 369 22.98 -7.28 7.01
N ILE A 370 22.82 -6.31 6.11
CA ILE A 370 23.91 -5.66 5.38
C ILE A 370 24.37 -4.37 6.06
N THR A 371 23.55 -3.69 6.89
CA THR A 371 23.89 -2.42 7.57
C THR A 371 25.00 -2.54 8.59
N SER A 372 25.39 -3.73 9.04
CA SER A 372 26.59 -3.88 9.83
C SER A 372 27.88 -3.82 9.00
N TRP A 373 27.83 -3.94 7.65
CA TRP A 373 29.01 -4.12 6.80
C TRP A 373 29.04 -3.36 5.46
N LEU A 374 27.91 -2.82 4.93
CA LEU A 374 27.86 -2.22 3.61
C LEU A 374 27.28 -0.78 3.63
N ARG A 375 27.99 0.16 3.03
CA ARG A 375 27.44 1.46 2.61
C ARG A 375 26.57 1.22 1.39
N GLN A 376 25.28 1.16 1.60
CA GLN A 376 24.33 0.92 0.52
C GLN A 376 24.06 2.17 -0.29
N LEU A 377 23.92 1.93 -1.58
CA LEU A 377 23.47 2.92 -2.51
C LEU A 377 22.11 2.54 -3.05
N TRP A 378 21.14 3.39 -2.79
CA TRP A 378 19.83 3.35 -3.39
C TRP A 378 19.82 4.25 -4.61
N ILE A 379 19.68 3.69 -5.82
CA ILE A 379 19.35 4.48 -7.00
C ILE A 379 17.84 4.39 -7.16
N LEU A 380 17.12 5.44 -6.74
CA LEU A 380 15.74 5.70 -7.15
C LEU A 380 15.81 6.28 -8.57
N LEU A 381 15.47 5.47 -9.56
CA LEU A 381 15.14 5.92 -10.91
C LEU A 381 13.64 5.94 -11.09
#